data_0f93f5ef75220eaee46e2a252277fdc5
#
_entry.id   0f93f5ef75220eaee46e2a252277fdc5
#
_cell.length_a   1.000
_cell.length_b   1.000
_cell.length_c   1.000
_cell.angle_alpha   90.00
_cell.angle_beta   90.00
_cell.angle_gamma   90.00
#
_symmetry.space_group_name_H-M   'P 1'
#
loop_
_entity.id
_entity.type
_entity.pdbx_description
1 polymer ?
#
loop_
_entity_poly.entity_id
_entity_poly.type
_entity_poly.pdbx_seq_one_letter_code
_entity_poly.pdbx_strand_id
1 'polypeptide(L)'
;MKKLALLGSAGVIVVSALVACSSASDGPSLPPGPDKDAADFKRDGSGYDSATSPESGLGELLFRPNSVYSGTDGTHTFKVPVAVYDADADLTVTASDAAGITLAKTTLKNPVDPDGVTDNGKYFLITAKKAGVYTLTATSKGRSTTASVTISSYDPARYAAGKARYEAAGSGPDRPCTTCHVNGGAIDHSPAALATATDQEIGIIITTGVKPGPNVIQITSEPGTLHKWNVTDPQKDGLVTYLRSLDPRGFQ
;
A
#
# COMPACT_ATOMS: atom_id res chain seq x y z
N MET A 1 -66.83 -19.44 -0.97
CA MET A 1 -66.42 -18.09 -0.56
C MET A 1 -64.93 -18.08 -0.32
N LYS A 2 -64.14 -17.60 -1.31
CA LYS A 2 -62.67 -17.59 -1.25
C LYS A 2 -62.27 -16.16 -0.88
N LYS A 3 -61.55 -15.99 0.26
CA LYS A 3 -61.00 -14.70 0.68
C LYS A 3 -59.61 -14.56 0.03
N LEU A 4 -59.45 -13.54 -0.77
CA LEU A 4 -58.18 -13.14 -1.36
C LEU A 4 -57.46 -12.21 -0.36
N ALA A 5 -56.24 -12.58 0.08
CA ALA A 5 -55.38 -11.74 0.91
C ALA A 5 -54.38 -11.02 -0.02
N LEU A 6 -54.49 -9.67 -0.01
CA LEU A 6 -53.52 -8.78 -0.69
C LEU A 6 -52.29 -8.60 0.20
N LEU A 7 -51.16 -9.05 -0.24
CA LEU A 7 -49.86 -8.76 0.37
C LEU A 7 -49.28 -7.49 -0.28
N GLY A 8 -49.26 -6.41 0.50
CA GLY A 8 -48.61 -5.17 0.14
C GLY A 8 -47.08 -5.30 0.31
N SER A 9 -46.36 -5.18 -0.78
CA SER A 9 -44.89 -5.10 -0.79
C SER A 9 -44.46 -3.69 -0.48
N ALA A 10 -43.92 -3.46 0.73
CA ALA A 10 -43.27 -2.23 1.09
C ALA A 10 -41.84 -2.23 0.51
N GLY A 11 -41.63 -1.46 -0.56
CA GLY A 11 -40.32 -1.22 -1.14
C GLY A 11 -39.48 -0.35 -0.21
N VAL A 12 -38.41 -0.92 0.31
CA VAL A 12 -37.37 -0.16 1.05
C VAL A 12 -36.45 0.47 0.00
N ILE A 13 -36.53 1.79 -0.14
CA ILE A 13 -35.57 2.55 -0.93
C ILE A 13 -34.31 2.72 -0.09
N VAL A 14 -33.27 1.95 -0.40
CA VAL A 14 -31.93 2.14 0.14
C VAL A 14 -31.28 3.28 -0.62
N VAL A 15 -31.24 4.47 -0.02
CA VAL A 15 -30.45 5.59 -0.51
C VAL A 15 -28.99 5.33 -0.12
N SER A 16 -28.22 4.84 -1.06
CA SER A 16 -26.76 4.70 -0.89
C SER A 16 -26.11 6.08 -0.99
N ALA A 17 -25.77 6.67 0.15
CA ALA A 17 -24.93 7.86 0.19
C ALA A 17 -23.49 7.47 -0.20
N LEU A 18 -23.09 7.79 -1.43
CA LEU A 18 -21.71 7.73 -1.88
C LEU A 18 -20.92 8.85 -1.18
N VAL A 19 -20.23 8.52 -0.10
CA VAL A 19 -19.28 9.42 0.54
C VAL A 19 -17.96 9.33 -0.21
N ALA A 20 -17.64 10.32 -1.01
CA ALA A 20 -16.36 10.42 -1.69
C ALA A 20 -15.29 10.87 -0.69
N CYS A 21 -14.35 9.99 -0.39
CA CYS A 21 -13.12 10.34 0.32
C CYS A 21 -12.12 10.93 -0.69
N SER A 22 -12.04 12.24 -0.78
CA SER A 22 -11.02 12.91 -1.60
C SER A 22 -9.85 13.38 -0.73
N SER A 23 -8.62 13.16 -1.18
CA SER A 23 -7.41 13.67 -0.56
C SER A 23 -7.17 15.12 -0.99
N ALA A 24 -7.74 16.10 -0.30
CA ALA A 24 -7.34 17.48 -0.45
C ALA A 24 -6.42 17.86 0.71
N SER A 25 -5.22 18.27 0.38
CA SER A 25 -4.20 18.78 1.32
C SER A 25 -4.29 20.30 1.44
N ASP A 26 -5.36 20.83 2.02
CA ASP A 26 -5.40 22.24 2.40
C ASP A 26 -5.88 22.34 3.84
N GLY A 27 -4.91 22.26 4.77
CA GLY A 27 -5.14 22.61 6.17
C GLY A 27 -5.18 24.13 6.34
N PRO A 28 -5.91 24.65 7.35
CA PRO A 28 -5.91 26.06 7.65
C PRO A 28 -4.51 26.56 7.97
N SER A 29 -4.09 27.64 7.30
CA SER A 29 -2.80 28.30 7.53
C SER A 29 -2.75 28.85 8.95
N LEU A 30 -1.82 28.30 9.75
CA LEU A 30 -1.45 28.90 11.02
C LEU A 30 -0.69 30.21 10.79
N PRO A 31 -0.84 31.22 11.66
CA PRO A 31 -0.11 32.48 11.54
C PRO A 31 1.40 32.25 11.66
N PRO A 32 2.23 33.05 10.97
CA PRO A 32 3.68 32.86 10.95
C PRO A 32 4.26 33.03 12.36
N GLY A 33 4.83 31.96 12.88
CA GLY A 33 5.68 32.01 14.04
C GLY A 33 7.09 32.53 13.69
N PRO A 34 7.88 33.02 14.63
CA PRO A 34 9.17 33.63 14.34
C PRO A 34 10.15 32.60 13.77
N ASP A 35 10.83 33.03 12.71
CA ASP A 35 11.92 32.35 12.03
C ASP A 35 12.95 31.81 13.00
N LYS A 36 13.09 30.51 13.08
CA LYS A 36 14.29 29.81 13.53
C LYS A 36 14.56 28.67 12.57
N ASP A 37 15.61 28.81 11.82
CA ASP A 37 16.39 27.82 11.09
C ASP A 37 15.76 26.44 11.04
N ALA A 38 14.79 26.28 10.15
CA ALA A 38 14.34 24.97 9.73
C ALA A 38 15.49 24.34 8.94
N ALA A 39 16.31 23.53 9.60
CA ALA A 39 17.15 22.58 8.93
C ALA A 39 16.26 21.82 7.93
N ASP A 40 16.67 21.89 6.69
CA ASP A 40 16.03 21.29 5.52
C ASP A 40 15.90 19.76 5.76
N PHE A 41 14.84 19.35 6.42
CA PHE A 41 14.45 17.95 6.50
C PHE A 41 13.94 17.57 5.11
N LYS A 42 14.86 17.17 4.26
CA LYS A 42 14.55 16.43 3.05
C LYS A 42 13.60 15.30 3.44
N ARG A 43 12.44 15.38 2.88
CA ARG A 43 11.32 14.45 3.01
C ARG A 43 11.76 13.12 2.42
N ASP A 44 12.34 12.23 3.23
CA ASP A 44 12.57 10.82 2.92
C ASP A 44 11.24 10.03 3.02
N GLY A 45 10.23 10.57 2.45
CA GLY A 45 8.97 9.88 2.32
C GLY A 45 8.67 9.72 0.85
N SER A 46 8.91 8.53 0.29
CA SER A 46 8.35 8.04 -0.99
C SER A 46 8.19 9.10 -2.11
N GLY A 47 8.92 10.19 -2.03
CA GLY A 47 9.11 11.08 -3.16
C GLY A 47 9.96 10.33 -4.16
N TYR A 48 9.45 10.12 -5.35
CA TYR A 48 10.28 9.90 -6.50
C TYR A 48 11.19 11.13 -6.59
N ASP A 49 12.41 11.03 -6.04
CA ASP A 49 13.43 12.01 -6.37
C ASP A 49 13.53 11.98 -7.88
N SER A 50 13.12 13.07 -8.50
CA SER A 50 13.36 13.32 -9.92
C SER A 50 14.87 13.27 -10.12
N ALA A 51 15.40 12.07 -10.34
CA ALA A 51 16.74 11.93 -10.81
C ALA A 51 16.77 12.65 -12.16
N THR A 52 17.42 13.81 -12.18
CA THR A 52 17.72 14.52 -13.42
C THR A 52 18.22 13.50 -14.41
N SER A 53 17.46 13.30 -15.50
CA SER A 53 17.85 12.42 -16.59
C SER A 53 19.23 12.86 -17.04
N PRO A 54 20.26 12.01 -16.96
CA PRO A 54 21.55 12.35 -17.54
C PRO A 54 21.34 12.46 -19.04
N GLU A 55 21.79 13.53 -19.61
CA GLU A 55 21.85 13.67 -21.04
C GLU A 55 22.61 12.48 -21.64
N SER A 56 21.99 11.75 -22.57
CA SER A 56 22.55 10.68 -23.37
C SER A 56 23.11 9.45 -22.60
N GLY A 57 22.24 8.64 -22.07
CA GLY A 57 22.62 7.32 -21.54
C GLY A 57 21.57 6.85 -20.58
N LEU A 58 21.42 5.56 -20.42
CA LEU A 58 20.60 4.99 -19.38
C LEU A 58 21.09 5.52 -18.04
N GLY A 59 20.20 5.96 -17.18
CA GLY A 59 20.48 6.39 -15.83
C GLY A 59 21.12 5.30 -14.97
N GLU A 60 21.24 5.53 -13.69
CA GLU A 60 21.71 4.52 -12.75
C GLU A 60 20.70 3.35 -12.69
N LEU A 61 21.20 2.11 -12.86
CA LEU A 61 20.35 0.92 -12.67
C LEU A 61 19.91 0.87 -11.22
N LEU A 62 18.61 0.90 -10.96
CA LEU A 62 18.10 0.95 -9.60
C LEU A 62 16.77 0.20 -9.41
N PHE A 63 16.56 -0.32 -8.20
CA PHE A 63 15.26 -0.82 -7.75
C PHE A 63 14.40 0.31 -7.17
N ARG A 64 13.10 0.26 -7.46
CA ARG A 64 12.09 1.05 -6.76
C ARG A 64 10.88 0.17 -6.38
N PRO A 65 10.54 0.13 -5.10
CA PRO A 65 11.37 0.54 -3.98
C PRO A 65 12.61 -0.35 -3.81
N ASN A 66 13.66 0.15 -3.14
CA ASN A 66 14.87 -0.60 -2.82
C ASN A 66 14.76 -1.39 -1.50
N SER A 67 13.70 -1.17 -0.76
CA SER A 67 13.35 -1.92 0.45
C SER A 67 11.86 -2.25 0.40
N VAL A 68 11.54 -3.54 0.49
CA VAL A 68 10.18 -4.08 0.31
C VAL A 68 9.80 -4.94 1.50
N TYR A 69 8.59 -4.74 1.99
CA TYR A 69 8.00 -5.51 3.09
C TYR A 69 6.77 -6.26 2.61
N SER A 70 6.69 -7.53 2.96
CA SER A 70 5.55 -8.41 2.71
C SER A 70 5.49 -9.49 3.79
N GLY A 71 4.70 -10.53 3.61
CA GLY A 71 4.60 -11.59 4.58
C GLY A 71 4.18 -12.92 3.98
N THR A 72 4.06 -13.91 4.85
CA THR A 72 3.53 -15.23 4.53
C THR A 72 2.88 -15.84 5.77
N ASP A 73 1.77 -16.52 5.59
CA ASP A 73 1.11 -17.32 6.63
C ASP A 73 1.05 -18.81 6.28
N GLY A 74 1.71 -19.21 5.18
CA GLY A 74 1.73 -20.57 4.67
C GLY A 74 0.41 -21.04 4.03
N THR A 75 -0.64 -20.23 4.04
CA THR A 75 -1.98 -20.59 3.55
C THR A 75 -2.43 -19.68 2.41
N HIS A 76 -2.31 -18.37 2.60
CA HIS A 76 -2.71 -17.39 1.61
C HIS A 76 -1.54 -16.97 0.73
N THR A 77 -1.85 -16.38 -0.41
CA THR A 77 -0.83 -15.88 -1.33
C THR A 77 -0.54 -14.43 -1.05
N PHE A 78 0.74 -14.12 -0.87
CA PHE A 78 1.23 -12.75 -0.64
C PHE A 78 2.12 -12.36 -1.81
N LYS A 79 1.76 -11.26 -2.46
CA LYS A 79 2.49 -10.73 -3.60
C LYS A 79 2.78 -9.26 -3.42
N VAL A 80 3.98 -8.84 -3.74
CA VAL A 80 4.36 -7.43 -3.71
C VAL A 80 5.15 -7.08 -4.97
N PRO A 81 4.84 -5.97 -5.64
CA PRO A 81 5.55 -5.56 -6.85
C PRO A 81 6.85 -4.81 -6.52
N VAL A 82 7.79 -4.88 -7.45
CA VAL A 82 9.03 -4.12 -7.46
C VAL A 82 9.37 -3.77 -8.91
N ALA A 83 9.99 -2.62 -9.12
CA ALA A 83 10.43 -2.18 -10.43
C ALA A 83 11.96 -2.02 -10.48
N VAL A 84 12.54 -2.28 -11.65
CA VAL A 84 13.93 -1.96 -11.98
C VAL A 84 13.90 -0.91 -13.08
N TYR A 85 14.55 0.22 -12.84
CA TYR A 85 14.64 1.35 -13.77
C TYR A 85 16.00 1.39 -14.44
N ASP A 86 16.04 2.04 -15.59
CA ASP A 86 17.23 2.25 -16.41
C ASP A 86 17.98 0.97 -16.79
N ALA A 87 17.22 -0.11 -16.92
CA ALA A 87 17.69 -1.42 -17.35
C ALA A 87 17.61 -1.58 -18.88
N ASP A 88 18.62 -2.19 -19.44
CA ASP A 88 18.63 -2.63 -20.83
C ASP A 88 17.79 -3.89 -21.08
N ALA A 89 17.75 -4.33 -22.32
CA ALA A 89 16.99 -5.52 -22.72
C ALA A 89 17.52 -6.84 -22.11
N ASP A 90 18.80 -6.86 -21.71
CA ASP A 90 19.49 -7.99 -21.10
C ASP A 90 19.27 -8.13 -19.58
N LEU A 91 18.35 -7.33 -19.01
CA LEU A 91 18.06 -7.36 -17.57
C LEU A 91 17.78 -8.76 -17.06
N THR A 92 18.52 -9.14 -16.05
CA THR A 92 18.24 -10.31 -15.19
C THR A 92 18.01 -9.85 -13.76
N VAL A 93 17.02 -10.46 -13.10
CA VAL A 93 16.74 -10.23 -11.68
C VAL A 93 16.70 -11.57 -10.98
N THR A 94 17.47 -11.70 -9.91
CA THR A 94 17.58 -12.91 -9.12
C THR A 94 17.31 -12.62 -7.64
N ALA A 95 16.85 -13.63 -6.91
CA ALA A 95 16.73 -13.60 -5.46
C ALA A 95 17.84 -14.44 -4.81
N SER A 96 18.29 -14.02 -3.64
CA SER A 96 19.31 -14.76 -2.86
C SER A 96 18.87 -16.17 -2.47
N ASP A 97 17.56 -16.41 -2.35
CA ASP A 97 16.96 -17.73 -2.11
C ASP A 97 15.63 -17.88 -2.86
N ALA A 98 15.63 -18.66 -3.93
CA ALA A 98 14.43 -18.96 -4.73
C ALA A 98 13.42 -19.88 -4.02
N ALA A 99 13.82 -20.55 -2.93
CA ALA A 99 12.90 -21.32 -2.11
C ALA A 99 12.08 -20.43 -1.17
N GLY A 100 12.61 -19.27 -0.79
CA GLY A 100 11.95 -18.32 0.10
C GLY A 100 11.02 -17.34 -0.62
N ILE A 101 11.41 -16.88 -1.81
CA ILE A 101 10.61 -15.97 -2.66
C ILE A 101 10.74 -16.38 -4.12
N THR A 102 9.70 -16.12 -4.92
CA THR A 102 9.77 -16.25 -6.37
C THR A 102 9.49 -14.93 -7.05
N LEU A 103 10.11 -14.75 -8.22
CA LEU A 103 10.01 -13.57 -9.05
C LEU A 103 9.35 -13.92 -10.38
N ALA A 104 8.41 -13.11 -10.81
CA ALA A 104 7.81 -13.21 -12.13
C ALA A 104 7.72 -11.80 -12.75
N LYS A 105 7.99 -11.68 -14.04
CA LYS A 105 7.69 -10.43 -14.77
C LYS A 105 6.19 -10.18 -14.72
N THR A 106 5.80 -8.92 -14.59
CA THR A 106 4.41 -8.50 -14.54
C THR A 106 4.14 -7.34 -15.49
N THR A 107 2.88 -7.20 -15.89
CA THR A 107 2.39 -6.06 -16.66
C THR A 107 1.79 -4.98 -15.75
N LEU A 108 1.79 -5.17 -14.43
CA LEU A 108 1.40 -4.13 -13.50
C LEU A 108 2.36 -2.96 -13.66
N LYS A 109 1.82 -1.80 -13.99
CA LYS A 109 2.58 -0.55 -14.18
C LYS A 109 2.12 0.47 -13.19
N ASN A 110 2.94 1.48 -12.95
CA ASN A 110 2.45 2.70 -12.32
C ASN A 110 1.44 3.35 -13.28
N PRO A 111 0.18 3.54 -12.90
CA PRO A 111 -0.82 4.12 -13.77
C PRO A 111 -0.58 5.60 -14.07
N VAL A 112 0.21 6.27 -13.25
CA VAL A 112 0.53 7.69 -13.39
C VAL A 112 2.04 7.84 -13.25
N ASP A 113 2.71 8.19 -14.36
CA ASP A 113 4.04 8.78 -14.28
C ASP A 113 3.87 10.22 -13.77
N PRO A 114 4.28 10.54 -12.55
CA PRO A 114 4.08 11.88 -11.99
C PRO A 114 4.77 12.98 -12.78
N ASP A 115 5.76 12.63 -13.58
CA ASP A 115 6.60 13.61 -14.32
C ASP A 115 6.32 13.62 -15.84
N GLY A 116 5.38 12.80 -16.33
CA GLY A 116 5.11 12.67 -17.75
C GLY A 116 6.28 12.09 -18.54
N VAL A 117 7.25 11.49 -17.85
CA VAL A 117 8.41 10.82 -18.46
C VAL A 117 7.98 9.44 -18.91
N THR A 118 8.48 8.99 -20.05
CA THR A 118 8.22 7.64 -20.53
C THR A 118 8.68 6.63 -19.48
N ASP A 119 7.71 5.85 -18.93
CA ASP A 119 8.00 4.80 -17.97
C ASP A 119 8.93 3.75 -18.58
N ASN A 120 10.18 3.72 -18.15
CA ASN A 120 11.19 2.74 -18.54
C ASN A 120 11.35 1.59 -17.52
N GLY A 121 10.47 1.52 -16.54
CA GLY A 121 10.46 0.50 -15.50
C GLY A 121 10.25 -0.91 -16.06
N LYS A 122 10.99 -1.87 -15.52
CA LYS A 122 10.79 -3.30 -15.72
C LYS A 122 10.21 -3.89 -14.45
N TYR A 123 8.98 -4.36 -14.52
CA TYR A 123 8.17 -4.70 -13.36
C TYR A 123 8.23 -6.19 -13.06
N PHE A 124 8.37 -6.50 -11.77
CA PHE A 124 8.40 -7.87 -11.25
C PHE A 124 7.44 -8.00 -10.08
N LEU A 125 6.84 -9.17 -9.97
CA LEU A 125 5.99 -9.55 -8.86
C LEU A 125 6.74 -10.57 -8.01
N ILE A 126 6.98 -10.21 -6.75
CA ILE A 126 7.54 -11.08 -5.74
C ILE A 126 6.39 -11.87 -5.14
N THR A 127 6.48 -13.20 -5.10
CA THR A 127 5.58 -14.04 -4.31
C THR A 127 6.35 -14.60 -3.13
N ALA A 128 5.89 -14.29 -1.91
CA ALA A 128 6.46 -14.78 -0.68
C ALA A 128 6.08 -16.24 -0.43
N LYS A 129 7.06 -17.06 -0.01
CA LYS A 129 6.88 -18.47 0.35
C LYS A 129 7.35 -18.78 1.76
N LYS A 130 8.39 -18.11 2.24
CA LYS A 130 8.98 -18.35 3.54
C LYS A 130 9.40 -17.03 4.17
N ALA A 131 9.20 -16.90 5.48
CA ALA A 131 9.67 -15.75 6.24
C ALA A 131 11.19 -15.65 6.24
N GLY A 132 11.70 -14.42 6.17
CA GLY A 132 13.13 -14.13 6.12
C GLY A 132 13.43 -12.79 5.48
N VAL A 133 14.72 -12.49 5.38
CA VAL A 133 15.23 -11.33 4.65
C VAL A 133 15.99 -11.84 3.42
N TYR A 134 15.61 -11.33 2.27
CA TYR A 134 16.14 -11.72 0.97
C TYR A 134 16.74 -10.52 0.28
N THR A 135 17.78 -10.77 -0.52
CA THR A 135 18.36 -9.77 -1.41
C THR A 135 17.92 -10.07 -2.83
N LEU A 136 17.37 -9.08 -3.50
CA LEU A 136 17.23 -9.09 -4.96
C LEU A 136 18.48 -8.49 -5.57
N THR A 137 18.94 -9.07 -6.67
CA THR A 137 20.03 -8.51 -7.48
C THR A 137 19.55 -8.36 -8.91
N ALA A 138 19.62 -7.14 -9.42
CA ALA A 138 19.41 -6.84 -10.82
C ALA A 138 20.76 -6.60 -11.51
N THR A 139 20.92 -7.19 -12.68
CA THR A 139 22.11 -6.96 -13.54
C THR A 139 21.68 -6.62 -14.95
N SER A 140 22.32 -5.63 -15.55
CA SER A 140 22.08 -5.20 -16.93
C SER A 140 23.32 -4.49 -17.49
N LYS A 141 23.85 -4.95 -18.62
CA LYS A 141 25.07 -4.44 -19.28
C LYS A 141 26.24 -4.22 -18.31
N GLY A 142 26.54 -5.20 -17.48
CA GLY A 142 27.64 -5.14 -16.53
C GLY A 142 27.41 -4.23 -15.31
N ARG A 143 26.25 -3.52 -15.24
CA ARG A 143 25.82 -2.79 -14.04
C ARG A 143 25.08 -3.74 -13.11
N SER A 144 25.12 -3.47 -11.81
CA SER A 144 24.41 -4.27 -10.81
C SER A 144 23.85 -3.38 -9.72
N THR A 145 22.66 -3.71 -9.22
CA THR A 145 22.03 -3.06 -8.08
C THR A 145 21.29 -4.08 -7.23
N THR A 146 20.99 -3.74 -5.98
CA THR A 146 20.31 -4.64 -5.04
C THR A 146 19.13 -3.96 -4.37
N ALA A 147 18.17 -4.80 -3.95
CA ALA A 147 17.07 -4.40 -3.07
C ALA A 147 16.89 -5.42 -1.95
N SER A 148 16.39 -4.97 -0.81
CA SER A 148 16.04 -5.82 0.33
C SER A 148 14.57 -6.18 0.29
N VAL A 149 14.24 -7.45 0.57
CA VAL A 149 12.86 -7.93 0.71
C VAL A 149 12.72 -8.61 2.07
N THR A 150 11.91 -8.02 2.93
CA THR A 150 11.61 -8.59 4.26
C THR A 150 10.24 -9.27 4.21
N ILE A 151 10.21 -10.56 4.51
CA ILE A 151 8.99 -11.38 4.58
C ILE A 151 8.72 -11.74 6.04
N SER A 152 7.66 -11.17 6.60
CA SER A 152 7.18 -11.49 7.94
C SER A 152 6.47 -12.84 7.97
N SER A 153 6.49 -13.51 9.13
CA SER A 153 5.66 -14.70 9.38
C SER A 153 4.37 -14.28 10.07
N TYR A 154 3.24 -14.65 9.50
CA TYR A 154 1.93 -14.38 10.09
C TYR A 154 1.27 -15.66 10.61
N ASP A 155 0.45 -15.50 11.63
CA ASP A 155 -0.43 -16.56 12.11
C ASP A 155 -1.67 -16.63 11.19
N PRO A 156 -1.90 -17.74 10.45
CA PRO A 156 -3.04 -17.87 9.55
C PRO A 156 -4.38 -17.75 10.25
N ALA A 157 -4.45 -18.03 11.56
CA ALA A 157 -5.68 -17.87 12.36
C ALA A 157 -6.10 -16.39 12.50
N ARG A 158 -5.18 -15.44 12.29
CA ARG A 158 -5.47 -14.00 12.37
C ARG A 158 -6.11 -13.44 11.10
N TYR A 159 -5.87 -14.08 9.95
CA TYR A 159 -6.36 -13.61 8.64
C TYR A 159 -7.87 -13.34 8.62
N ALA A 160 -8.67 -14.30 9.10
CA ALA A 160 -10.12 -14.17 9.10
C ALA A 160 -10.61 -12.99 9.95
N ALA A 161 -9.98 -12.75 11.11
CA ALA A 161 -10.30 -11.61 11.96
C ALA A 161 -9.97 -10.27 11.30
N GLY A 162 -8.84 -10.19 10.61
CA GLY A 162 -8.43 -9.01 9.85
C GLY A 162 -9.36 -8.75 8.67
N LYS A 163 -9.67 -9.77 7.88
CA LYS A 163 -10.62 -9.68 6.77
C LYS A 163 -11.98 -9.20 7.25
N ALA A 164 -12.53 -9.83 8.29
CA ALA A 164 -13.82 -9.45 8.86
C ALA A 164 -13.80 -7.99 9.34
N ARG A 165 -12.72 -7.54 10.01
CA ARG A 165 -12.58 -6.16 10.46
C ARG A 165 -12.44 -5.17 9.31
N TYR A 166 -11.78 -5.55 8.23
CA TYR A 166 -11.63 -4.72 7.03
C TYR A 166 -12.97 -4.49 6.32
N GLU A 167 -13.82 -5.53 6.26
CA GLU A 167 -15.06 -5.58 5.48
C GLU A 167 -16.33 -5.34 6.32
N ALA A 168 -16.25 -5.57 7.66
CA ALA A 168 -17.42 -5.55 8.53
C ALA A 168 -18.08 -4.18 8.61
N ALA A 169 -19.41 -4.18 8.62
CA ALA A 169 -20.19 -2.98 8.85
C ALA A 169 -19.98 -2.44 10.26
N GLY A 170 -19.88 -1.12 10.39
CA GLY A 170 -19.75 -0.41 11.64
C GLY A 170 -19.99 1.08 11.43
N SER A 171 -19.95 1.86 12.51
CA SER A 171 -20.13 3.32 12.47
C SER A 171 -19.01 4.03 13.21
N GLY A 172 -18.75 5.28 12.86
CA GLY A 172 -17.72 6.08 13.53
C GLY A 172 -16.33 5.42 13.44
N PRO A 173 -15.59 5.29 14.56
CA PRO A 173 -14.27 4.65 14.58
C PRO A 173 -14.31 3.14 14.31
N ASP A 174 -15.50 2.55 14.29
CA ASP A 174 -15.70 1.12 14.00
C ASP A 174 -16.17 0.86 12.58
N ARG A 175 -16.25 1.90 11.71
CA ARG A 175 -16.61 1.72 10.29
C ARG A 175 -15.62 0.78 9.60
N PRO A 176 -16.04 0.04 8.55
CA PRO A 176 -15.14 -0.82 7.78
C PRO A 176 -14.15 0.00 6.97
N CYS A 177 -12.95 -0.53 6.78
CA CYS A 177 -11.92 0.09 5.94
C CYS A 177 -12.40 0.23 4.49
N THR A 178 -13.20 -0.72 4.02
CA THR A 178 -13.80 -0.72 2.66
C THR A 178 -14.66 0.52 2.37
N THR A 179 -15.13 1.24 3.37
CA THR A 179 -15.91 2.48 3.15
C THR A 179 -15.12 3.52 2.34
N CYS A 180 -13.80 3.60 2.57
CA CYS A 180 -12.93 4.56 1.89
C CYS A 180 -11.89 3.92 0.99
N HIS A 181 -11.60 2.62 1.15
CA HIS A 181 -10.50 1.90 0.51
C HIS A 181 -10.96 0.79 -0.44
N VAL A 182 -12.09 0.98 -1.11
CA VAL A 182 -12.56 0.06 -2.15
C VAL A 182 -12.05 0.46 -3.53
N ASN A 183 -12.25 -0.43 -4.50
CA ASN A 183 -11.96 -0.24 -5.91
C ASN A 183 -12.32 1.16 -6.39
N GLY A 184 -11.32 1.97 -6.74
CA GLY A 184 -11.49 3.36 -7.13
C GLY A 184 -11.61 4.36 -5.98
N GLY A 185 -11.44 3.94 -4.73
CA GLY A 185 -11.29 4.83 -3.58
C GLY A 185 -10.00 5.65 -3.66
N ALA A 186 -9.99 6.80 -2.98
CA ALA A 186 -8.91 7.79 -3.06
C ALA A 186 -7.56 7.32 -2.49
N ILE A 187 -7.54 6.21 -1.75
CA ILE A 187 -6.32 5.69 -1.12
C ILE A 187 -6.22 4.19 -1.40
N ASP A 188 -5.12 3.79 -2.00
CA ASP A 188 -4.85 2.39 -2.29
C ASP A 188 -4.24 1.68 -1.06
N HIS A 189 -4.83 0.54 -0.71
CA HIS A 189 -4.28 -0.38 0.30
C HIS A 189 -3.62 -1.60 -0.33
N SER A 190 -3.37 -1.58 -1.63
CA SER A 190 -2.71 -2.71 -2.28
C SER A 190 -1.31 -2.92 -1.74
N PRO A 191 -0.75 -4.12 -1.88
CA PRO A 191 0.64 -4.40 -1.50
C PRO A 191 1.65 -3.46 -2.16
N ALA A 192 1.33 -2.87 -3.31
CA ALA A 192 2.19 -1.87 -3.96
C ALA A 192 2.31 -0.59 -3.12
N ALA A 193 1.18 -0.03 -2.71
CA ALA A 193 1.14 1.19 -1.89
C ALA A 193 1.72 0.98 -0.48
N LEU A 194 1.69 -0.25 0.02
CA LEU A 194 2.21 -0.62 1.33
C LEU A 194 3.61 -1.23 1.29
N ALA A 195 4.23 -1.33 0.11
CA ALA A 195 5.49 -2.05 -0.07
C ALA A 195 6.63 -1.53 0.80
N THR A 196 6.70 -0.23 1.05
CA THR A 196 7.76 0.41 1.84
C THR A 196 7.45 0.54 3.33
N ALA A 197 6.20 0.33 3.74
CA ALA A 197 5.81 0.40 5.14
C ALA A 197 6.08 -0.93 5.86
N THR A 198 6.64 -0.87 7.05
CA THR A 198 6.77 -2.04 7.92
C THR A 198 5.41 -2.44 8.50
N ASP A 199 5.27 -3.66 8.99
CA ASP A 199 4.04 -4.12 9.64
C ASP A 199 3.73 -3.32 10.91
N GLN A 200 4.77 -2.90 11.63
CA GLN A 200 4.62 -2.02 12.79
C GLN A 200 4.04 -0.66 12.40
N GLU A 201 4.54 -0.04 11.35
CA GLU A 201 4.04 1.25 10.85
C GLU A 201 2.59 1.16 10.40
N ILE A 202 2.21 0.10 9.67
CA ILE A 202 0.82 -0.15 9.30
C ILE A 202 -0.05 -0.27 10.56
N GLY A 203 0.39 -1.05 11.55
CA GLY A 203 -0.31 -1.21 12.82
C GLY A 203 -0.47 0.11 13.58
N ILE A 204 0.56 0.95 13.63
CA ILE A 204 0.52 2.30 14.24
C ILE A 204 -0.48 3.19 13.50
N ILE A 205 -0.45 3.22 12.17
CA ILE A 205 -1.39 4.01 11.36
C ILE A 205 -2.84 3.60 11.69
N ILE A 206 -3.11 2.30 11.75
CA ILE A 206 -4.46 1.79 12.05
C ILE A 206 -4.92 2.21 13.46
N THR A 207 -4.05 2.13 14.46
CA THR A 207 -4.43 2.31 15.86
C THR A 207 -4.34 3.75 16.36
N THR A 208 -3.54 4.58 15.73
CA THR A 208 -3.28 5.95 16.20
C THR A 208 -3.61 7.03 15.16
N GLY A 209 -3.67 6.68 13.87
CA GLY A 209 -3.80 7.64 12.78
C GLY A 209 -2.52 8.46 12.53
N VAL A 210 -1.37 8.00 13.02
CA VAL A 210 -0.09 8.70 12.88
C VAL A 210 0.81 7.95 11.91
N LYS A 211 1.31 8.65 10.90
CA LYS A 211 2.36 8.14 10.00
C LYS A 211 3.73 8.26 10.66
N PRO A 212 4.74 7.51 10.20
CA PRO A 212 6.12 7.79 10.56
C PRO A 212 6.46 9.28 10.37
N GLY A 213 7.05 9.90 11.41
CA GLY A 213 7.17 11.36 11.52
C GLY A 213 5.98 12.00 12.23
N PRO A 214 5.89 13.32 12.35
CA PRO A 214 4.83 14.00 13.09
C PRO A 214 3.48 14.13 12.34
N ASN A 215 3.29 13.39 11.27
CA ASN A 215 2.14 13.54 10.39
C ASN A 215 0.94 12.74 10.89
N VAL A 216 -0.15 13.44 11.13
CA VAL A 216 -1.44 12.86 11.52
C VAL A 216 -2.32 12.68 10.29
N ILE A 217 -2.96 11.54 10.17
CA ILE A 217 -3.95 11.28 9.12
C ILE A 217 -5.32 11.63 9.68
N GLN A 218 -6.03 12.54 9.00
CA GLN A 218 -7.43 12.83 9.27
C GLN A 218 -8.33 12.18 8.22
N ILE A 219 -9.54 11.84 8.62
CA ILE A 219 -10.55 11.35 7.68
C ILE A 219 -11.09 12.57 6.92
N THR A 220 -10.84 12.64 5.62
CA THR A 220 -11.17 13.82 4.78
C THR A 220 -12.66 14.16 4.80
N SER A 221 -13.54 13.15 4.85
CA SER A 221 -14.98 13.34 4.93
C SER A 221 -15.47 13.81 6.32
N GLU A 222 -14.59 13.83 7.32
CA GLU A 222 -14.92 14.18 8.70
C GLU A 222 -13.79 15.02 9.31
N PRO A 223 -13.73 16.32 9.00
CA PRO A 223 -12.69 17.21 9.51
C PRO A 223 -12.57 17.14 11.04
N GLY A 224 -11.34 17.00 11.53
CA GLY A 224 -11.06 16.83 12.95
C GLY A 224 -11.12 15.38 13.46
N THR A 225 -11.62 14.44 12.66
CA THR A 225 -11.62 13.02 13.01
C THR A 225 -10.33 12.37 12.54
N LEU A 226 -9.61 11.77 13.50
CA LEU A 226 -8.38 11.03 13.20
C LEU A 226 -8.70 9.71 12.48
N HIS A 227 -7.80 9.29 11.59
CA HIS A 227 -7.79 7.96 10.99
C HIS A 227 -7.33 6.93 12.03
N LYS A 228 -8.18 6.70 13.01
CA LYS A 228 -7.91 5.85 14.17
C LYS A 228 -9.05 4.87 14.37
N TRP A 229 -8.70 3.59 14.47
CA TRP A 229 -9.65 2.51 14.65
C TRP A 229 -9.47 1.86 16.02
N ASN A 230 -10.60 1.53 16.64
CA ASN A 230 -10.60 0.72 17.85
C ASN A 230 -10.56 -0.76 17.45
N VAL A 231 -9.36 -1.35 17.54
CA VAL A 231 -9.11 -2.74 17.16
C VAL A 231 -8.42 -3.49 18.30
N THR A 232 -8.79 -4.75 18.48
CA THR A 232 -8.05 -5.66 19.36
C THR A 232 -6.73 -6.08 18.71
N ASP A 233 -5.77 -6.58 19.49
CA ASP A 233 -4.50 -7.07 18.93
C ASP A 233 -4.71 -8.16 17.86
N PRO A 234 -5.58 -9.17 18.03
CA PRO A 234 -5.87 -10.11 16.96
C PRO A 234 -6.42 -9.47 15.68
N GLN A 235 -7.24 -8.42 15.81
CA GLN A 235 -7.77 -7.70 14.65
C GLN A 235 -6.69 -6.85 13.98
N LYS A 236 -5.82 -6.19 14.75
CA LYS A 236 -4.71 -5.40 14.23
C LYS A 236 -3.74 -6.27 13.42
N ASP A 237 -3.28 -7.36 14.01
CA ASP A 237 -2.35 -8.28 13.35
C ASP A 237 -3.01 -8.93 12.13
N GLY A 238 -4.29 -9.29 12.25
CA GLY A 238 -5.07 -9.80 11.12
C GLY A 238 -5.26 -8.78 10.00
N LEU A 239 -5.49 -7.49 10.33
CA LEU A 239 -5.58 -6.42 9.34
C LEU A 239 -4.28 -6.28 8.55
N VAL A 240 -3.12 -6.27 9.23
CA VAL A 240 -1.81 -6.24 8.56
C VAL A 240 -1.67 -7.43 7.62
N THR A 241 -1.95 -8.64 8.11
CA THR A 241 -1.91 -9.86 7.30
C THR A 241 -2.82 -9.77 6.09
N TYR A 242 -4.06 -9.34 6.28
CA TYR A 242 -5.05 -9.22 5.20
C TYR A 242 -4.63 -8.18 4.14
N LEU A 243 -4.19 -7.00 4.57
CA LEU A 243 -3.71 -5.94 3.67
C LEU A 243 -2.54 -6.40 2.80
N ARG A 244 -1.59 -7.14 3.38
CA ARG A 244 -0.45 -7.71 2.66
C ARG A 244 -0.85 -8.79 1.66
N SER A 245 -2.00 -9.42 1.84
CA SER A 245 -2.51 -10.48 0.97
C SER A 245 -3.42 -9.97 -0.16
N LEU A 246 -3.76 -8.68 -0.17
CA LEU A 246 -4.57 -8.10 -1.24
C LEU A 246 -3.86 -8.23 -2.59
N ASP A 247 -4.64 -8.29 -3.66
CA ASP A 247 -4.07 -8.31 -5.01
C ASP A 247 -3.36 -6.97 -5.31
N PRO A 248 -2.12 -7.00 -5.78
CA PRO A 248 -1.41 -5.79 -6.19
C PRO A 248 -2.07 -5.18 -7.43
N ARG A 249 -2.34 -3.87 -7.37
CA ARG A 249 -3.05 -3.14 -8.44
C ARG A 249 -2.13 -2.32 -9.35
N GLY A 250 -0.88 -2.25 -9.03
CA GLY A 250 0.09 -1.44 -9.74
C GLY A 250 1.15 -0.91 -8.78
N PHE A 251 2.00 -0.05 -9.29
CA PHE A 251 3.01 0.67 -8.52
C PHE A 251 2.49 2.08 -8.26
N GLN A 252 2.70 2.59 -7.07
CA GLN A 252 2.37 3.97 -6.68
C GLN A 252 3.58 4.67 -6.10
#